data_d5e7cf6ba46a93a7ab2893289d639fcb
#
_entry.id   d5e7cf6ba46a93a7ab2893289d639fcb
#
_cell.length_a   1.000
_cell.length_b   1.000
_cell.length_c   1.000
_cell.angle_alpha   90.00
_cell.angle_beta   90.00
_cell.angle_gamma   90.00
#
_symmetry.space_group_name_H-M   'P 1'
#
loop_
_entity.id
_entity.type
_entity.pdbx_description
1 polymer ?
#
loop_
_entity_poly.entity_id
_entity_poly.type
_entity_poly.pdbx_seq_one_letter_code
_entity_poly.pdbx_strand_id
1 'polypeptide(L)'
;MYIYTVKPGDTLFDIAQKNGVTISALVAANQLSDPYKLPVGLALVIPGQSIRERSIVVNGYAFPGISDIALLGALQYLTYLSVFSAKTRIDGTITELNDTALIRKCYVNGVAPVLTLTNQRESGGFSGDIAHAVIADEEVKTKLIQNVMEYLDRRNYFGLNIDFEYVREEDRTLYTQFLLDFAAALRRVGYSLSVALAPKVSQEQSGLLYTAHDYGAVGSIADKVIIMTYEWGYTYGEPMAVAPIDKVRQGLDYAVMEMPPEKILMGMANYGYNWTLPYKKGTAARPLSLSEIPQTAYSQYADIRFDDTAQSPFFRYYDSAGTEHIAWFEDPRSIEAKLKLVSEYGLGGVSYWNINTLYRPNWAVLSGMYGIEKVFGQG
;
A
#
# COMPACT_ATOMS: atom_id res chain seq x y z
N MET A 1 21.25 7.87 -7.52
CA MET A 1 20.62 7.89 -6.17
C MET A 1 21.27 6.81 -5.32
N TYR A 2 21.56 7.07 -4.03
CA TYR A 2 21.89 6.04 -3.05
C TYR A 2 21.38 6.43 -1.67
N ILE A 3 21.42 5.48 -0.72
CA ILE A 3 20.88 5.68 0.63
C ILE A 3 22.06 5.84 1.60
N TYR A 4 22.06 6.92 2.37
CA TYR A 4 23.03 7.22 3.40
C TYR A 4 22.40 7.05 4.78
N THR A 5 23.09 6.35 5.69
CA THR A 5 22.66 6.22 7.09
C THR A 5 23.43 7.20 7.95
N VAL A 6 22.73 8.09 8.65
CA VAL A 6 23.29 9.13 9.54
C VAL A 6 24.10 8.49 10.67
N LYS A 7 25.31 8.96 10.88
CA LYS A 7 26.26 8.51 11.91
C LYS A 7 26.37 9.53 13.05
N PRO A 8 26.84 9.13 14.22
CA PRO A 8 27.14 10.08 15.30
C PRO A 8 28.08 11.20 14.83
N GLY A 9 27.69 12.45 15.10
CA GLY A 9 28.45 13.63 14.70
C GLY A 9 28.22 14.15 13.28
N ASP A 10 27.43 13.45 12.45
CA ASP A 10 27.09 13.94 11.13
C ASP A 10 26.20 15.19 11.20
N THR A 11 26.48 16.12 10.30
CA THR A 11 25.60 17.26 10.00
C THR A 11 25.06 17.15 8.57
N LEU A 12 23.91 17.73 8.29
CA LEU A 12 23.38 17.75 6.93
C LEU A 12 24.32 18.50 5.97
N PHE A 13 25.07 19.49 6.48
CA PHE A 13 26.10 20.22 5.72
C PHE A 13 27.22 19.29 5.27
N ASP A 14 27.81 18.53 6.19
CA ASP A 14 28.91 17.60 5.88
C ASP A 14 28.45 16.49 4.93
N ILE A 15 27.24 15.96 5.14
CA ILE A 15 26.64 14.96 4.25
C ILE A 15 26.46 15.55 2.84
N ALA A 16 25.93 16.77 2.72
CA ALA A 16 25.74 17.44 1.44
C ALA A 16 27.06 17.67 0.72
N GLN A 17 28.05 18.24 1.42
CA GLN A 17 29.37 18.53 0.88
C GLN A 17 30.07 17.24 0.40
N LYS A 18 30.11 16.21 1.22
CA LYS A 18 30.74 14.90 0.92
C LYS A 18 30.12 14.25 -0.33
N ASN A 19 28.85 14.48 -0.57
CA ASN A 19 28.10 13.84 -1.65
C ASN A 19 27.87 14.74 -2.87
N GLY A 20 28.43 15.96 -2.88
CA GLY A 20 28.32 16.88 -4.00
C GLY A 20 26.91 17.36 -4.31
N VAL A 21 26.04 17.39 -3.28
CA VAL A 21 24.65 17.84 -3.40
C VAL A 21 24.41 19.07 -2.53
N THR A 22 23.33 19.83 -2.81
CA THR A 22 22.96 20.95 -1.95
C THR A 22 22.14 20.50 -0.74
N ILE A 23 22.25 21.25 0.38
CA ILE A 23 21.41 21.02 1.55
C ILE A 23 19.92 21.07 1.17
N SER A 24 19.51 22.02 0.34
CA SER A 24 18.14 22.15 -0.11
C SER A 24 17.66 20.93 -0.89
N ALA A 25 18.52 20.33 -1.71
CA ALA A 25 18.18 19.07 -2.41
C ALA A 25 18.01 17.90 -1.43
N LEU A 26 18.87 17.78 -0.41
CA LEU A 26 18.72 16.78 0.64
C LEU A 26 17.43 16.97 1.45
N VAL A 27 17.14 18.20 1.88
CA VAL A 27 15.92 18.54 2.62
C VAL A 27 14.68 18.19 1.79
N ALA A 28 14.68 18.57 0.52
CA ALA A 28 13.54 18.32 -0.37
C ALA A 28 13.32 16.83 -0.65
N ALA A 29 14.38 16.06 -0.94
CA ALA A 29 14.30 14.64 -1.23
C ALA A 29 13.86 13.81 0.00
N ASN A 30 14.27 14.24 1.20
CA ASN A 30 14.03 13.53 2.45
C ASN A 30 12.90 14.12 3.29
N GLN A 31 12.23 15.18 2.80
CA GLN A 31 11.10 15.82 3.49
C GLN A 31 11.45 16.20 4.94
N LEU A 32 12.68 16.68 5.18
CA LEU A 32 13.13 17.05 6.52
C LEU A 32 12.44 18.34 6.95
N SER A 33 11.71 18.30 8.05
CA SER A 33 11.06 19.46 8.65
C SER A 33 12.06 20.40 9.33
N ASP A 34 13.15 19.84 9.85
CA ASP A 34 14.24 20.56 10.50
C ASP A 34 15.59 19.93 10.10
N PRO A 35 16.43 20.65 9.31
CA PRO A 35 17.72 20.12 8.83
C PRO A 35 18.76 19.94 9.94
N TYR A 36 18.53 20.48 11.13
CA TYR A 36 19.44 20.37 12.27
C TYR A 36 19.10 19.19 13.19
N LYS A 37 17.98 18.52 12.96
CA LYS A 37 17.49 17.40 13.78
C LYS A 37 17.64 16.08 13.05
N LEU A 38 18.86 15.58 13.05
CA LEU A 38 19.21 14.30 12.41
C LEU A 38 19.43 13.23 13.49
N PRO A 39 18.47 12.33 13.74
CA PRO A 39 18.73 11.20 14.64
C PRO A 39 19.75 10.24 14.02
N VAL A 40 20.61 9.68 14.84
CA VAL A 40 21.55 8.63 14.41
C VAL A 40 20.75 7.45 13.84
N GLY A 41 21.25 6.88 12.75
CA GLY A 41 20.58 5.78 12.05
C GLY A 41 19.47 6.19 11.10
N LEU A 42 19.14 7.49 10.98
CA LEU A 42 18.21 7.98 9.95
C LEU A 42 18.75 7.66 8.55
N ALA A 43 17.93 7.04 7.71
CA ALA A 43 18.26 6.80 6.31
C ALA A 43 17.87 8.00 5.45
N LEU A 44 18.83 8.54 4.72
CA LEU A 44 18.64 9.66 3.80
C LEU A 44 18.83 9.21 2.35
N VAL A 45 17.92 9.58 1.49
CA VAL A 45 18.11 9.49 0.04
C VAL A 45 19.03 10.61 -0.41
N ILE A 46 20.17 10.25 -0.99
CA ILE A 46 21.07 11.19 -1.65
C ILE A 46 20.68 11.30 -3.11
N PRO A 47 20.16 12.45 -3.56
CA PRO A 47 19.79 12.64 -4.97
C PRO A 47 20.99 12.44 -5.90
N GLY A 48 20.75 11.88 -7.07
CA GLY A 48 21.80 11.67 -8.08
C GLY A 48 21.24 11.01 -9.32
N GLN A 49 22.07 10.80 -10.32
CA GLN A 49 21.68 10.05 -11.50
C GLN A 49 21.33 8.61 -11.12
N SER A 50 20.32 8.06 -11.75
CA SER A 50 19.86 6.69 -11.56
C SER A 50 19.64 6.04 -12.91
N ILE A 51 20.03 4.78 -13.03
CA ILE A 51 19.68 3.93 -14.17
C ILE A 51 18.45 3.15 -13.74
N ARG A 52 17.34 3.40 -14.41
CA ARG A 52 16.08 2.69 -14.15
C ARG A 52 16.13 1.34 -14.82
N GLU A 53 15.74 0.29 -14.11
CA GLU A 53 15.76 -1.08 -14.63
C GLU A 53 14.72 -1.29 -15.73
N ARG A 54 13.48 -0.88 -15.47
CA ARG A 54 12.33 -0.95 -16.39
C ARG A 54 11.21 -0.05 -15.89
N SER A 55 10.13 0.07 -16.65
CA SER A 55 8.89 0.66 -16.15
C SER A 55 8.04 -0.40 -15.44
N ILE A 56 7.29 0.01 -14.42
CA ILE A 56 6.39 -0.84 -13.65
C ILE A 56 5.05 -0.15 -13.41
N VAL A 57 4.02 -0.94 -13.15
CA VAL A 57 2.72 -0.46 -12.67
C VAL A 57 2.83 -0.02 -11.21
N VAL A 58 2.32 1.15 -10.91
CA VAL A 58 2.25 1.67 -9.53
C VAL A 58 0.81 2.05 -9.21
N ASN A 59 0.20 1.33 -8.28
CA ASN A 59 -1.10 1.69 -7.72
C ASN A 59 -0.92 2.39 -6.36
N GLY A 60 -1.80 3.31 -6.02
CA GLY A 60 -1.90 3.89 -4.69
C GLY A 60 -3.33 3.97 -4.23
N TYR A 61 -3.61 3.48 -3.02
CA TYR A 61 -4.91 3.66 -2.39
C TYR A 61 -5.00 5.05 -1.74
N ALA A 62 -6.12 5.73 -1.96
CA ALA A 62 -6.40 7.03 -1.35
C ALA A 62 -7.85 7.13 -0.86
N PHE A 63 -8.06 7.75 0.29
CA PHE A 63 -9.40 8.15 0.72
C PHE A 63 -9.84 9.43 -0.02
N PRO A 64 -11.15 9.62 -0.30
CA PRO A 64 -11.65 10.80 -1.00
C PRO A 64 -11.25 12.15 -0.37
N GLY A 65 -11.01 12.16 0.95
CA GLY A 65 -10.56 13.33 1.71
C GLY A 65 -9.04 13.57 1.72
N ILE A 66 -8.26 12.91 0.87
CA ILE A 66 -6.81 13.12 0.77
C ILE A 66 -6.48 14.59 0.52
N SER A 67 -5.46 15.12 1.22
CA SER A 67 -4.99 16.49 1.00
C SER A 67 -4.37 16.68 -0.38
N ASP A 68 -4.50 17.88 -0.94
CA ASP A 68 -3.88 18.22 -2.24
C ASP A 68 -2.35 18.04 -2.23
N ILE A 69 -1.71 18.33 -1.10
CA ILE A 69 -0.25 18.16 -0.94
C ILE A 69 0.14 16.70 -1.10
N ALA A 70 -0.57 15.79 -0.45
CA ALA A 70 -0.29 14.36 -0.54
C ALA A 70 -0.64 13.83 -1.94
N LEU A 71 -1.83 14.15 -2.44
CA LEU A 71 -2.30 13.70 -3.75
C LEU A 71 -1.38 14.15 -4.88
N LEU A 72 -1.15 15.46 -5.04
CA LEU A 72 -0.32 16.00 -6.13
C LEU A 72 1.14 15.57 -6.00
N GLY A 73 1.62 15.37 -4.75
CA GLY A 73 2.96 14.84 -4.49
C GLY A 73 3.13 13.39 -4.95
N ALA A 74 2.06 12.60 -5.01
CA ALA A 74 2.08 11.19 -5.40
C ALA A 74 1.73 10.96 -6.89
N LEU A 75 0.81 11.73 -7.49
CA LEU A 75 0.22 11.42 -8.81
C LEU A 75 1.23 11.20 -9.93
N GLN A 76 2.35 11.95 -9.94
CA GLN A 76 3.39 11.74 -10.95
C GLN A 76 4.03 10.35 -10.93
N TYR A 77 3.95 9.65 -9.79
CA TYR A 77 4.52 8.32 -9.55
C TYR A 77 3.50 7.20 -9.63
N LEU A 78 2.26 7.47 -10.06
CA LEU A 78 1.19 6.49 -10.13
C LEU A 78 0.80 6.17 -11.55
N THR A 79 0.46 4.89 -11.79
CA THR A 79 -0.30 4.38 -12.94
C THR A 79 -1.80 4.45 -12.62
N TYR A 80 -2.17 3.92 -11.45
CA TYR A 80 -3.53 3.86 -10.95
C TYR A 80 -3.67 4.55 -9.60
N LEU A 81 -4.84 5.12 -9.35
CA LEU A 81 -5.25 5.58 -8.04
C LEU A 81 -6.55 4.88 -7.66
N SER A 82 -6.47 3.96 -6.70
CA SER A 82 -7.62 3.24 -6.15
C SER A 82 -8.29 4.08 -5.07
N VAL A 83 -9.50 4.57 -5.37
CA VAL A 83 -10.30 5.40 -4.43
C VAL A 83 -10.98 4.49 -3.41
N PHE A 84 -10.56 4.59 -2.16
CA PHE A 84 -11.02 3.72 -1.07
C PHE A 84 -12.09 4.42 -0.23
N SER A 85 -13.33 3.91 -0.10
CA SER A 85 -13.95 2.84 -0.83
C SER A 85 -15.47 3.04 -0.92
N ALA A 86 -16.08 2.57 -1.99
CA ALA A 86 -17.50 2.35 -2.00
C ALA A 86 -17.81 1.07 -1.22
N LYS A 87 -18.72 1.16 -0.24
CA LYS A 87 -19.10 0.04 0.61
C LYS A 87 -20.33 -0.63 0.05
N THR A 88 -20.29 -1.93 -0.10
CA THR A 88 -21.42 -2.75 -0.51
C THR A 88 -22.41 -2.90 0.64
N ARG A 89 -23.71 -2.86 0.34
CA ARG A 89 -24.80 -3.17 1.28
C ARG A 89 -25.44 -4.51 0.94
N ILE A 90 -26.08 -5.11 1.92
CA ILE A 90 -26.71 -6.44 1.80
C ILE A 90 -27.84 -6.49 0.75
N ASP A 91 -28.36 -5.35 0.31
CA ASP A 91 -29.39 -5.22 -0.71
C ASP A 91 -28.84 -4.96 -2.13
N GLY A 92 -27.49 -5.05 -2.31
CA GLY A 92 -26.81 -4.80 -3.57
C GLY A 92 -26.62 -3.32 -3.93
N THR A 93 -26.95 -2.38 -3.03
CA THR A 93 -26.59 -0.97 -3.22
C THR A 93 -25.17 -0.69 -2.74
N ILE A 94 -24.59 0.44 -3.13
CA ILE A 94 -23.28 0.90 -2.71
C ILE A 94 -23.34 2.31 -2.12
N THR A 95 -22.32 2.67 -1.32
CA THR A 95 -22.20 4.03 -0.79
C THR A 95 -21.66 4.99 -1.86
N GLU A 96 -22.16 6.23 -1.85
CA GLU A 96 -21.63 7.32 -2.68
C GLU A 96 -20.35 7.91 -2.07
N LEU A 97 -19.42 8.35 -2.92
CA LEU A 97 -18.18 9.00 -2.52
C LEU A 97 -18.13 10.45 -2.99
N ASN A 98 -17.43 11.29 -2.24
CA ASN A 98 -17.09 12.64 -2.68
C ASN A 98 -15.74 12.64 -3.42
N ASP A 99 -15.72 12.11 -4.63
CA ASP A 99 -14.54 11.74 -5.39
C ASP A 99 -14.30 12.54 -6.68
N THR A 100 -15.28 13.32 -7.14
CA THR A 100 -15.25 14.02 -8.44
C THR A 100 -14.01 14.88 -8.65
N ALA A 101 -13.60 15.63 -7.62
CA ALA A 101 -12.41 16.49 -7.72
C ALA A 101 -11.12 15.65 -7.79
N LEU A 102 -11.08 14.54 -7.06
CA LEU A 102 -9.97 13.59 -7.05
C LEU A 102 -9.82 12.93 -8.42
N ILE A 103 -10.91 12.40 -8.99
CA ILE A 103 -10.92 11.77 -10.32
C ILE A 103 -10.41 12.74 -11.39
N ARG A 104 -10.89 13.99 -11.39
CA ARG A 104 -10.41 15.01 -12.33
C ARG A 104 -8.89 15.23 -12.21
N LYS A 105 -8.35 15.30 -10.98
CA LYS A 105 -6.90 15.47 -10.77
C LYS A 105 -6.12 14.26 -11.27
N CYS A 106 -6.66 13.05 -11.15
CA CYS A 106 -6.03 11.85 -11.71
C CYS A 106 -5.85 12.00 -13.23
N TYR A 107 -6.91 12.28 -13.96
CA TYR A 107 -6.85 12.40 -15.43
C TYR A 107 -5.90 13.51 -15.90
N VAL A 108 -5.93 14.68 -15.24
CA VAL A 108 -5.00 15.79 -15.55
C VAL A 108 -3.53 15.40 -15.39
N ASN A 109 -3.24 14.42 -14.50
CA ASN A 109 -1.87 13.95 -14.26
C ASN A 109 -1.56 12.59 -14.92
N GLY A 110 -2.40 12.13 -15.88
CA GLY A 110 -2.18 10.89 -16.60
C GLY A 110 -2.29 9.63 -15.72
N VAL A 111 -3.08 9.68 -14.64
CA VAL A 111 -3.34 8.57 -13.71
C VAL A 111 -4.74 8.04 -13.93
N ALA A 112 -4.90 6.73 -13.99
CA ALA A 112 -6.21 6.10 -14.15
C ALA A 112 -6.89 5.91 -12.78
N PRO A 113 -8.05 6.56 -12.53
CA PRO A 113 -8.79 6.37 -11.28
C PRO A 113 -9.54 5.03 -11.28
N VAL A 114 -9.40 4.26 -10.23
CA VAL A 114 -10.04 2.95 -10.03
C VAL A 114 -10.94 3.03 -8.79
N LEU A 115 -12.19 2.58 -8.89
CA LEU A 115 -13.08 2.49 -7.75
C LEU A 115 -12.71 1.27 -6.90
N THR A 116 -12.54 1.41 -5.60
CA THR A 116 -12.44 0.25 -4.70
C THR A 116 -13.82 -0.07 -4.12
N LEU A 117 -14.27 -1.31 -4.33
CA LEU A 117 -15.48 -1.87 -3.77
C LEU A 117 -15.13 -2.76 -2.59
N THR A 118 -15.72 -2.52 -1.42
CA THR A 118 -15.45 -3.28 -0.20
C THR A 118 -16.73 -3.85 0.43
N ASN A 119 -16.59 -4.95 1.18
CA ASN A 119 -17.64 -5.48 2.06
C ASN A 119 -17.53 -4.93 3.49
N GLN A 120 -17.12 -3.66 3.64
CA GLN A 120 -17.03 -3.01 4.94
C GLN A 120 -18.43 -2.57 5.46
N ARG A 121 -18.60 -2.70 6.79
CA ARG A 121 -19.76 -2.08 7.48
C ARG A 121 -19.66 -0.54 7.41
N GLU A 122 -20.78 0.15 7.51
CA GLU A 122 -20.76 1.62 7.59
C GLU A 122 -19.99 2.12 8.82
N SER A 123 -20.06 1.38 9.93
CA SER A 123 -19.29 1.64 11.16
C SER A 123 -17.80 1.31 11.07
N GLY A 124 -17.33 0.74 9.95
CA GLY A 124 -15.97 0.26 9.73
C GLY A 124 -15.82 -1.24 9.94
N GLY A 125 -14.68 -1.76 9.47
CA GLY A 125 -14.34 -3.18 9.48
C GLY A 125 -15.08 -4.01 8.42
N PHE A 126 -14.40 -5.01 7.90
CA PHE A 126 -14.93 -5.93 6.90
C PHE A 126 -15.95 -6.91 7.50
N SER A 127 -16.88 -7.43 6.68
CA SER A 127 -17.96 -8.29 7.14
C SER A 127 -18.22 -9.45 6.19
N GLY A 128 -17.95 -10.67 6.64
CA GLY A 128 -18.33 -11.88 5.91
C GLY A 128 -19.82 -12.01 5.65
N ASP A 129 -20.68 -11.43 6.52
CA ASP A 129 -22.12 -11.46 6.33
C ASP A 129 -22.56 -10.58 5.14
N ILE A 130 -21.94 -9.41 4.98
CA ILE A 130 -22.19 -8.54 3.81
C ILE A 130 -21.67 -9.23 2.54
N ALA A 131 -20.47 -9.81 2.57
CA ALA A 131 -19.95 -10.57 1.43
C ALA A 131 -20.92 -11.69 1.06
N HIS A 132 -21.30 -12.55 2.01
CA HIS A 132 -22.23 -13.65 1.79
C HIS A 132 -23.55 -13.18 1.18
N ALA A 133 -24.17 -12.14 1.71
CA ALA A 133 -25.46 -11.65 1.24
C ALA A 133 -25.43 -11.24 -0.24
N VAL A 134 -24.33 -10.66 -0.73
CA VAL A 134 -24.22 -10.17 -2.11
C VAL A 134 -23.65 -11.18 -3.09
N ILE A 135 -22.98 -12.24 -2.61
CA ILE A 135 -22.42 -13.27 -3.50
C ILE A 135 -23.29 -14.52 -3.60
N ALA A 136 -24.11 -14.81 -2.56
CA ALA A 136 -24.95 -16.01 -2.51
C ALA A 136 -26.34 -15.81 -3.15
N ASP A 137 -26.83 -14.57 -3.27
CA ASP A 137 -28.12 -14.25 -3.87
C ASP A 137 -27.92 -13.66 -5.27
N GLU A 138 -28.41 -14.35 -6.30
CA GLU A 138 -28.26 -13.97 -7.72
C GLU A 138 -28.94 -12.63 -8.06
N GLU A 139 -30.08 -12.30 -7.44
CA GLU A 139 -30.77 -11.04 -7.69
C GLU A 139 -29.99 -9.88 -7.08
N VAL A 140 -29.52 -10.05 -5.84
CA VAL A 140 -28.70 -9.05 -5.14
C VAL A 140 -27.38 -8.86 -5.86
N LYS A 141 -26.71 -9.94 -6.28
CA LYS A 141 -25.46 -9.89 -7.03
C LYS A 141 -25.64 -9.13 -8.36
N THR A 142 -26.69 -9.46 -9.12
CA THR A 142 -26.99 -8.79 -10.38
C THR A 142 -27.24 -7.30 -10.17
N LYS A 143 -28.01 -6.94 -9.14
CA LYS A 143 -28.28 -5.55 -8.77
C LYS A 143 -27.00 -4.83 -8.36
N LEU A 144 -26.10 -5.48 -7.59
CA LEU A 144 -24.81 -4.89 -7.21
C LEU A 144 -23.95 -4.59 -8.45
N ILE A 145 -23.84 -5.55 -9.38
CA ILE A 145 -23.09 -5.36 -10.63
C ILE A 145 -23.65 -4.16 -11.41
N GLN A 146 -24.99 -4.07 -11.57
CA GLN A 146 -25.62 -2.94 -12.25
C GLN A 146 -25.30 -1.61 -11.58
N ASN A 147 -25.47 -1.51 -10.27
CA ASN A 147 -25.18 -0.29 -9.51
C ASN A 147 -23.72 0.13 -9.62
N VAL A 148 -22.79 -0.83 -9.57
CA VAL A 148 -21.34 -0.54 -9.73
C VAL A 148 -21.05 -0.06 -11.15
N MET A 149 -21.59 -0.73 -12.19
CA MET A 149 -21.38 -0.32 -13.58
C MET A 149 -21.92 1.09 -13.86
N GLU A 150 -23.12 1.42 -13.37
CA GLU A 150 -23.69 2.77 -13.46
C GLU A 150 -22.83 3.80 -12.70
N TYR A 151 -22.28 3.41 -11.55
CA TYR A 151 -21.41 4.29 -10.78
C TYR A 151 -20.10 4.58 -11.50
N LEU A 152 -19.44 3.55 -12.07
CA LEU A 152 -18.21 3.69 -12.85
C LEU A 152 -18.40 4.63 -14.03
N ASP A 153 -19.46 4.44 -14.79
CA ASP A 153 -19.79 5.27 -15.96
C ASP A 153 -20.08 6.72 -15.56
N ARG A 154 -21.02 6.93 -14.63
CA ARG A 154 -21.43 8.26 -14.15
C ARG A 154 -20.29 9.07 -13.56
N ARG A 155 -19.34 8.41 -12.89
CA ARG A 155 -18.19 9.03 -12.22
C ARG A 155 -16.93 9.05 -13.09
N ASN A 156 -16.96 8.41 -14.26
CA ASN A 156 -15.82 8.32 -15.17
C ASN A 156 -14.62 7.63 -14.53
N TYR A 157 -14.84 6.47 -13.91
CA TYR A 157 -13.75 5.62 -13.45
C TYR A 157 -13.14 4.81 -14.60
N PHE A 158 -11.88 4.45 -14.48
CA PHE A 158 -11.17 3.61 -15.44
C PHE A 158 -11.43 2.10 -15.21
N GLY A 159 -11.76 1.71 -14.01
CA GLY A 159 -11.96 0.31 -13.64
C GLY A 159 -12.38 0.13 -12.20
N LEU A 160 -12.41 -1.14 -11.80
CA LEU A 160 -12.83 -1.60 -10.49
C LEU A 160 -11.69 -2.34 -9.77
N ASN A 161 -11.53 -2.07 -8.49
CA ASN A 161 -10.77 -2.89 -7.56
C ASN A 161 -11.75 -3.55 -6.58
N ILE A 162 -11.76 -4.88 -6.48
CA ILE A 162 -12.55 -5.62 -5.48
C ILE A 162 -11.63 -5.95 -4.32
N ASP A 163 -11.98 -5.47 -3.13
CA ASP A 163 -11.28 -5.69 -1.88
C ASP A 163 -12.28 -6.22 -0.85
N PHE A 164 -12.59 -7.52 -0.99
CA PHE A 164 -13.48 -8.24 -0.07
C PHE A 164 -12.65 -9.10 0.87
N GLU A 165 -12.75 -8.79 2.15
CA GLU A 165 -12.07 -9.54 3.21
C GLU A 165 -13.06 -10.32 4.08
N TYR A 166 -12.55 -11.30 4.81
CA TYR A 166 -13.33 -12.17 5.69
C TYR A 166 -14.48 -12.91 4.97
N VAL A 167 -14.29 -13.21 3.68
CA VAL A 167 -15.22 -14.06 2.93
C VAL A 167 -15.24 -15.44 3.58
N ARG A 168 -16.45 -15.98 3.78
CA ARG A 168 -16.62 -17.28 4.46
C ARG A 168 -16.05 -18.40 3.61
N GLU A 169 -15.53 -19.45 4.24
CA GLU A 169 -14.94 -20.58 3.54
C GLU A 169 -15.93 -21.28 2.59
N GLU A 170 -17.16 -21.47 3.04
CA GLU A 170 -18.26 -22.04 2.25
C GLU A 170 -18.58 -21.24 0.99
N ASP A 171 -18.25 -19.96 0.95
CA ASP A 171 -18.50 -19.06 -0.16
C ASP A 171 -17.38 -19.04 -1.22
N ARG A 172 -16.34 -19.85 -1.07
CA ARG A 172 -15.16 -19.83 -1.97
C ARG A 172 -15.53 -19.93 -3.46
N THR A 173 -16.38 -20.90 -3.81
CA THR A 173 -16.81 -21.09 -5.21
C THR A 173 -17.73 -19.96 -5.68
N LEU A 174 -18.62 -19.50 -4.81
CA LEU A 174 -19.52 -18.37 -5.10
C LEU A 174 -18.73 -17.09 -5.29
N TYR A 175 -17.68 -16.86 -4.49
CA TYR A 175 -16.79 -15.69 -4.64
C TYR A 175 -16.05 -15.72 -5.97
N THR A 176 -15.54 -16.87 -6.37
CA THR A 176 -14.92 -17.04 -7.70
C THR A 176 -15.91 -16.71 -8.82
N GLN A 177 -17.16 -17.21 -8.73
CA GLN A 177 -18.21 -16.90 -9.72
C GLN A 177 -18.58 -15.40 -9.70
N PHE A 178 -18.67 -14.79 -8.54
CA PHE A 178 -18.89 -13.35 -8.38
C PHE A 178 -17.83 -12.52 -9.12
N LEU A 179 -16.55 -12.90 -8.99
CA LEU A 179 -15.46 -12.24 -9.73
C LEU A 179 -15.57 -12.44 -11.24
N LEU A 180 -15.95 -13.65 -11.70
CA LEU A 180 -16.19 -13.92 -13.11
C LEU A 180 -17.32 -13.06 -13.68
N ASP A 181 -18.43 -12.92 -12.95
CA ASP A 181 -19.59 -12.12 -13.38
C ASP A 181 -19.21 -10.63 -13.49
N PHE A 182 -18.47 -10.09 -12.50
CA PHE A 182 -17.92 -8.72 -12.59
C PHE A 182 -16.96 -8.56 -13.77
N ALA A 183 -16.01 -9.50 -13.94
CA ALA A 183 -15.07 -9.46 -15.05
C ALA A 183 -15.77 -9.45 -16.41
N ALA A 184 -16.83 -10.27 -16.55
CA ALA A 184 -17.62 -10.32 -17.78
C ALA A 184 -18.35 -8.99 -18.05
N ALA A 185 -18.94 -8.37 -17.02
CA ALA A 185 -19.62 -7.08 -17.14
C ALA A 185 -18.64 -5.94 -17.52
N LEU A 186 -17.51 -5.86 -16.81
CA LEU A 186 -16.48 -4.84 -17.00
C LEU A 186 -15.84 -4.91 -18.38
N ARG A 187 -15.46 -6.10 -18.84
CA ARG A 187 -14.81 -6.32 -20.14
C ARG A 187 -15.66 -5.92 -21.34
N ARG A 188 -17.00 -6.04 -21.24
CA ARG A 188 -17.94 -5.62 -22.30
C ARG A 188 -17.82 -4.14 -22.65
N VAL A 189 -17.41 -3.30 -21.70
CA VAL A 189 -17.28 -1.86 -21.86
C VAL A 189 -15.86 -1.34 -21.71
N GLY A 190 -14.88 -2.25 -21.59
CA GLY A 190 -13.45 -1.92 -21.57
C GLY A 190 -12.93 -1.44 -20.23
N TYR A 191 -13.62 -1.68 -19.12
CA TYR A 191 -13.13 -1.41 -17.77
C TYR A 191 -12.19 -2.52 -17.29
N SER A 192 -11.17 -2.12 -16.51
CA SER A 192 -10.22 -3.06 -15.88
C SER A 192 -10.77 -3.59 -14.55
N LEU A 193 -10.36 -4.81 -14.19
CA LEU A 193 -10.61 -5.43 -12.90
C LEU A 193 -9.30 -5.71 -12.17
N SER A 194 -9.16 -5.22 -10.95
CA SER A 194 -8.14 -5.68 -10.00
C SER A 194 -8.79 -6.27 -8.75
N VAL A 195 -8.06 -7.16 -8.07
CA VAL A 195 -8.53 -7.82 -6.84
C VAL A 195 -7.44 -7.73 -5.78
N ALA A 196 -7.78 -7.36 -4.54
CA ALA A 196 -6.86 -7.39 -3.41
C ALA A 196 -6.98 -8.72 -2.66
N LEU A 197 -5.84 -9.31 -2.27
CA LEU A 197 -5.76 -10.58 -1.56
C LEU A 197 -4.80 -10.47 -0.37
N ALA A 198 -5.18 -11.07 0.77
CA ALA A 198 -4.26 -11.27 1.89
C ALA A 198 -3.13 -12.24 1.50
N PRO A 199 -1.89 -12.04 2.00
CA PRO A 199 -0.73 -12.84 1.59
C PRO A 199 -0.82 -14.27 2.13
N LYS A 200 -1.04 -15.26 1.26
CA LYS A 200 -0.95 -16.68 1.57
C LYS A 200 0.47 -17.20 1.38
N VAL A 201 0.83 -18.20 2.16
CA VAL A 201 2.13 -18.91 2.06
C VAL A 201 1.97 -20.36 1.61
N SER A 202 0.74 -20.89 1.56
CA SER A 202 0.40 -22.22 1.02
C SER A 202 -1.08 -22.29 0.65
N GLN A 203 -1.43 -23.32 -0.12
CA GLN A 203 -2.83 -23.61 -0.48
C GLN A 203 -3.66 -23.96 0.77
N GLU A 204 -3.06 -24.70 1.72
CA GLU A 204 -3.70 -25.18 2.93
C GLU A 204 -3.79 -24.12 4.04
N GLN A 205 -3.24 -22.91 3.82
CA GLN A 205 -3.34 -21.85 4.81
C GLN A 205 -4.80 -21.50 5.08
N SER A 206 -5.26 -21.86 6.28
CA SER A 206 -6.62 -21.62 6.73
C SER A 206 -6.76 -20.30 7.47
N GLY A 207 -7.98 -19.77 7.51
CA GLY A 207 -8.36 -18.57 8.24
C GLY A 207 -9.29 -17.68 7.42
N LEU A 208 -9.98 -16.79 8.11
CA LEU A 208 -11.01 -15.91 7.52
C LEU A 208 -10.51 -15.01 6.39
N LEU A 209 -9.21 -14.70 6.37
CA LEU A 209 -8.59 -13.87 5.31
C LEU A 209 -8.11 -14.71 4.12
N TYR A 210 -8.05 -16.05 4.25
CA TYR A 210 -7.29 -16.88 3.32
C TYR A 210 -8.13 -17.94 2.60
N THR A 211 -8.99 -18.66 3.34
CA THR A 211 -9.56 -19.95 2.88
C THR A 211 -10.46 -19.76 1.65
N ALA A 212 -11.24 -18.67 1.60
CA ALA A 212 -12.16 -18.42 0.49
C ALA A 212 -11.47 -17.85 -0.78
N HIS A 213 -10.23 -17.40 -0.66
CA HIS A 213 -9.52 -16.78 -1.79
C HIS A 213 -8.71 -17.82 -2.57
N ASP A 214 -9.18 -18.17 -3.75
CA ASP A 214 -8.51 -19.05 -4.71
C ASP A 214 -7.55 -18.23 -5.58
N TYR A 215 -6.25 -18.29 -5.30
CA TYR A 215 -5.24 -17.49 -5.98
C TYR A 215 -5.17 -17.78 -7.48
N GLY A 216 -5.19 -19.04 -7.86
CA GLY A 216 -5.13 -19.45 -9.28
C GLY A 216 -6.35 -18.95 -10.05
N ALA A 217 -7.55 -19.12 -9.48
CA ALA A 217 -8.78 -18.62 -10.08
C ALA A 217 -8.78 -17.10 -10.20
N VAL A 218 -8.45 -16.37 -9.11
CA VAL A 218 -8.37 -14.89 -9.13
C VAL A 218 -7.34 -14.40 -10.14
N GLY A 219 -6.15 -15.02 -10.20
CA GLY A 219 -5.09 -14.68 -11.16
C GLY A 219 -5.51 -14.88 -12.62
N SER A 220 -6.38 -15.85 -12.89
CA SER A 220 -6.93 -16.08 -14.25
C SER A 220 -7.99 -15.04 -14.63
N ILE A 221 -8.77 -14.56 -13.64
CA ILE A 221 -9.92 -13.66 -13.84
C ILE A 221 -9.49 -12.20 -13.89
N ALA A 222 -8.68 -11.74 -12.93
CA ALA A 222 -8.31 -10.34 -12.78
C ALA A 222 -7.24 -9.89 -13.79
N ASP A 223 -7.23 -8.61 -14.14
CA ASP A 223 -6.19 -7.99 -14.94
C ASP A 223 -4.95 -7.70 -14.08
N LYS A 224 -5.14 -7.33 -12.83
CA LYS A 224 -4.10 -7.20 -11.80
C LYS A 224 -4.57 -7.77 -10.47
N VAL A 225 -3.63 -8.31 -9.70
CA VAL A 225 -3.88 -8.82 -8.35
C VAL A 225 -2.95 -8.12 -7.37
N ILE A 226 -3.51 -7.50 -6.35
CA ILE A 226 -2.76 -6.83 -5.29
C ILE A 226 -2.59 -7.82 -4.15
N ILE A 227 -1.35 -8.24 -3.87
CA ILE A 227 -1.07 -9.05 -2.69
C ILE A 227 -0.72 -8.10 -1.55
N MET A 228 -1.51 -8.08 -0.49
CA MET A 228 -1.39 -7.19 0.66
C MET A 228 -0.24 -7.60 1.59
N THR A 229 1.00 -7.52 1.10
CA THR A 229 2.24 -7.93 1.78
C THR A 229 2.64 -6.97 2.91
N TYR A 230 1.75 -6.73 3.84
CA TYR A 230 1.89 -5.90 5.03
C TYR A 230 0.97 -6.39 6.15
N GLU A 231 0.95 -5.69 7.31
CA GLU A 231 0.14 -5.99 8.50
C GLU A 231 0.55 -7.30 9.23
N TRP A 232 1.83 -7.74 9.11
CA TRP A 232 2.36 -8.73 10.05
C TRP A 232 2.52 -8.11 11.44
N GLY A 233 3.19 -6.96 11.55
CA GLY A 233 3.02 -6.06 12.68
C GLY A 233 1.81 -5.16 12.42
N TYR A 234 0.78 -5.24 13.26
CA TYR A 234 -0.47 -4.50 13.08
C TYR A 234 -0.98 -3.93 14.40
N THR A 235 -2.00 -3.10 14.32
CA THR A 235 -2.52 -2.30 15.46
C THR A 235 -2.72 -3.09 16.75
N TYR A 236 -3.22 -4.33 16.70
CA TYR A 236 -3.53 -5.14 17.87
C TYR A 236 -2.59 -6.33 18.07
N GLY A 237 -1.58 -6.47 17.19
CA GLY A 237 -0.57 -7.52 17.24
C GLY A 237 0.61 -7.16 18.14
N GLU A 238 1.47 -8.15 18.35
CA GLU A 238 2.75 -7.96 19.04
C GLU A 238 3.67 -7.03 18.23
N PRO A 239 4.57 -6.28 18.92
CA PRO A 239 5.50 -5.38 18.26
C PRO A 239 6.43 -6.11 17.29
N MET A 240 6.27 -5.83 15.99
CA MET A 240 7.17 -6.31 14.93
C MET A 240 7.07 -5.41 13.70
N ALA A 241 7.94 -5.64 12.72
CA ALA A 241 7.90 -4.91 11.45
C ALA A 241 6.54 -5.09 10.76
N VAL A 242 6.03 -4.01 10.14
CA VAL A 242 4.75 -4.03 9.40
C VAL A 242 4.81 -5.00 8.22
N ALA A 243 5.95 -5.01 7.51
CA ALA A 243 6.19 -5.85 6.35
C ALA A 243 7.62 -6.44 6.39
N PRO A 244 7.88 -7.44 7.27
CA PRO A 244 9.17 -8.11 7.33
C PRO A 244 9.49 -8.78 5.99
N ILE A 245 10.69 -8.57 5.44
CA ILE A 245 11.00 -9.01 4.07
C ILE A 245 10.94 -10.53 3.90
N ASP A 246 11.29 -11.29 4.94
CA ASP A 246 11.18 -12.75 4.95
C ASP A 246 9.73 -13.22 4.79
N LYS A 247 8.79 -12.52 5.41
CA LYS A 247 7.34 -12.77 5.28
C LYS A 247 6.79 -12.32 3.94
N VAL A 248 7.24 -11.16 3.46
CA VAL A 248 6.90 -10.67 2.11
C VAL A 248 7.31 -11.69 1.07
N ARG A 249 8.54 -12.24 1.16
CA ARG A 249 9.03 -13.29 0.27
C ARG A 249 8.15 -14.54 0.30
N GLN A 250 7.83 -15.05 1.49
CA GLN A 250 6.96 -16.22 1.64
C GLN A 250 5.60 -16.04 0.94
N GLY A 251 5.00 -14.84 1.06
CA GLY A 251 3.76 -14.51 0.35
C GLY A 251 3.93 -14.43 -1.17
N LEU A 252 5.04 -13.87 -1.64
CA LEU A 252 5.35 -13.79 -3.06
C LEU A 252 5.72 -15.14 -3.66
N ASP A 253 6.50 -15.97 -2.96
CA ASP A 253 6.83 -17.33 -3.38
C ASP A 253 5.57 -18.13 -3.74
N TYR A 254 4.55 -18.06 -2.87
CA TYR A 254 3.28 -18.71 -3.15
C TYR A 254 2.51 -18.03 -4.29
N ALA A 255 2.44 -16.69 -4.30
CA ALA A 255 1.66 -15.98 -5.30
C ALA A 255 2.15 -16.22 -6.74
N VAL A 256 3.48 -16.25 -6.98
CA VAL A 256 4.04 -16.48 -8.32
C VAL A 256 3.94 -17.96 -8.79
N MET A 257 3.66 -18.88 -7.88
CA MET A 257 3.32 -20.27 -8.23
C MET A 257 1.89 -20.40 -8.76
N GLU A 258 0.98 -19.54 -8.28
CA GLU A 258 -0.45 -19.63 -8.55
C GLU A 258 -0.91 -18.75 -9.72
N MET A 259 -0.18 -17.67 -10.04
CA MET A 259 -0.57 -16.71 -11.07
C MET A 259 0.62 -16.05 -11.76
N PRO A 260 0.45 -15.53 -13.00
CA PRO A 260 1.51 -14.85 -13.74
C PRO A 260 2.07 -13.65 -12.95
N PRO A 261 3.40 -13.58 -12.73
CA PRO A 261 4.03 -12.53 -11.93
C PRO A 261 3.72 -11.11 -12.41
N GLU A 262 3.59 -10.91 -13.72
CA GLU A 262 3.28 -9.62 -14.34
C GLU A 262 1.87 -9.09 -14.01
N LYS A 263 1.00 -9.92 -13.47
CA LYS A 263 -0.31 -9.51 -12.93
C LYS A 263 -0.22 -9.07 -11.47
N ILE A 264 0.83 -9.47 -10.75
CA ILE A 264 0.97 -9.21 -9.31
C ILE A 264 1.48 -7.80 -9.07
N LEU A 265 0.77 -7.07 -8.20
CA LEU A 265 1.23 -5.82 -7.58
C LEU A 265 1.52 -6.11 -6.10
N MET A 266 2.79 -6.02 -5.72
CA MET A 266 3.22 -6.22 -4.34
C MET A 266 2.76 -5.07 -3.45
N GLY A 267 2.10 -5.38 -2.34
CA GLY A 267 1.67 -4.40 -1.36
C GLY A 267 2.84 -3.72 -0.65
N MET A 268 2.81 -2.39 -0.58
CA MET A 268 3.81 -1.56 0.10
C MET A 268 3.14 -0.76 1.21
N ALA A 269 3.59 -0.93 2.45
CA ALA A 269 3.14 -0.10 3.57
C ALA A 269 3.78 1.31 3.47
N ASN A 270 2.97 2.35 3.68
CA ASN A 270 3.44 3.75 3.75
C ASN A 270 3.19 4.33 5.16
N TYR A 271 3.39 3.52 6.18
CA TYR A 271 3.15 3.84 7.58
C TYR A 271 3.99 2.95 8.50
N GLY A 272 3.94 3.21 9.79
CA GLY A 272 4.48 2.38 10.84
C GLY A 272 3.55 2.30 12.03
N TYR A 273 3.99 1.64 13.09
CA TYR A 273 3.28 1.57 14.36
C TYR A 273 4.21 1.82 15.54
N ASN A 274 3.65 2.38 16.61
CA ASN A 274 4.32 2.61 17.88
C ASN A 274 3.55 1.89 18.99
N TRP A 275 4.19 0.88 19.58
CA TRP A 275 3.63 0.11 20.71
C TRP A 275 4.13 0.62 22.04
N THR A 276 3.26 0.62 23.02
CA THR A 276 3.60 0.79 24.43
C THR A 276 4.05 -0.56 25.01
N LEU A 277 5.15 -0.56 25.77
CA LEU A 277 5.70 -1.74 26.39
C LEU A 277 5.51 -1.75 27.93
N PRO A 278 5.39 -2.91 28.59
CA PRO A 278 5.30 -4.24 27.97
C PRO A 278 4.00 -4.41 27.18
N TYR A 279 4.08 -5.06 26.02
CA TYR A 279 2.90 -5.32 25.19
C TYR A 279 1.83 -6.09 25.99
N LYS A 280 0.58 -5.68 25.84
CA LYS A 280 -0.58 -6.40 26.39
C LYS A 280 -1.55 -6.70 25.25
N LYS A 281 -1.94 -7.96 25.11
CA LYS A 281 -2.88 -8.39 24.08
C LYS A 281 -4.16 -7.55 24.10
N GLY A 282 -4.56 -7.05 22.93
CA GLY A 282 -5.73 -6.18 22.80
C GLY A 282 -5.44 -4.68 22.97
N THR A 283 -4.20 -4.30 23.31
CA THR A 283 -3.80 -2.87 23.33
C THR A 283 -3.48 -2.44 21.90
N ALA A 284 -4.09 -1.33 21.46
CA ALA A 284 -3.84 -0.77 20.14
C ALA A 284 -2.50 -0.04 20.08
N ALA A 285 -1.67 -0.38 19.09
CA ALA A 285 -0.52 0.43 18.72
C ALA A 285 -0.98 1.73 18.05
N ARG A 286 -0.23 2.82 18.25
CA ARG A 286 -0.48 4.10 17.57
C ARG A 286 0.08 4.04 16.15
N PRO A 287 -0.74 4.28 15.11
CA PRO A 287 -0.22 4.44 13.75
C PRO A 287 0.77 5.62 13.66
N LEU A 288 1.81 5.48 12.85
CA LEU A 288 2.83 6.48 12.62
C LEU A 288 2.87 6.87 11.14
N SER A 289 2.87 8.17 10.87
CA SER A 289 3.26 8.67 9.55
C SER A 289 4.78 8.59 9.41
N LEU A 290 5.27 8.12 8.26
CA LEU A 290 6.71 8.02 8.00
C LEU A 290 7.39 9.39 8.03
N SER A 291 6.67 10.47 7.72
CA SER A 291 7.21 11.84 7.75
C SER A 291 7.43 12.38 9.16
N GLU A 292 6.78 11.83 10.20
CA GLU A 292 6.99 12.25 11.59
C GLU A 292 8.14 11.52 12.28
N ILE A 293 8.65 10.42 11.71
CA ILE A 293 9.67 9.56 12.31
C ILE A 293 10.95 10.33 12.69
N PRO A 294 11.58 11.13 11.79
CA PRO A 294 12.83 11.81 12.14
C PRO A 294 12.67 12.73 13.36
N GLN A 295 11.58 13.49 13.39
CA GLN A 295 11.31 14.40 14.52
C GLN A 295 11.01 13.63 15.80
N THR A 296 10.26 12.54 15.73
CA THR A 296 9.92 11.69 16.89
C THR A 296 11.18 11.07 17.46
N ALA A 297 12.00 10.40 16.64
CA ALA A 297 13.25 9.78 17.10
C ALA A 297 14.20 10.83 17.70
N TYR A 298 14.38 11.99 17.05
CA TYR A 298 15.23 13.06 17.56
C TYR A 298 14.75 13.61 18.91
N SER A 299 13.45 13.91 19.05
CA SER A 299 12.89 14.47 20.29
C SER A 299 12.92 13.50 21.47
N GLN A 300 12.99 12.22 21.20
CA GLN A 300 13.09 11.14 22.17
C GLN A 300 14.54 10.66 22.39
N TYR A 301 15.53 11.34 21.80
CA TYR A 301 16.95 10.94 21.86
C TYR A 301 17.16 9.46 21.48
N ALA A 302 16.39 8.97 20.52
CA ALA A 302 16.40 7.57 20.11
C ALA A 302 17.22 7.37 18.83
N ASP A 303 18.14 6.40 18.85
CA ASP A 303 18.84 5.95 17.66
C ASP A 303 17.94 5.02 16.84
N ILE A 304 17.84 5.29 15.54
CA ILE A 304 17.15 4.42 14.61
C ILE A 304 18.05 3.23 14.28
N ARG A 305 17.56 2.04 14.60
CA ARG A 305 18.22 0.76 14.30
C ARG A 305 17.58 0.13 13.07
N PHE A 306 18.25 -0.87 12.54
CA PHE A 306 17.77 -1.64 11.39
C PHE A 306 17.89 -3.12 11.72
N ASP A 307 16.80 -3.86 11.55
CA ASP A 307 16.78 -5.31 11.72
C ASP A 307 17.13 -5.97 10.37
N ASP A 308 18.23 -6.71 10.34
CA ASP A 308 18.75 -7.30 9.11
C ASP A 308 17.89 -8.48 8.61
N THR A 309 17.15 -9.15 9.49
CA THR A 309 16.25 -10.25 9.12
C THR A 309 14.95 -9.74 8.52
N ALA A 310 14.30 -8.82 9.22
CA ALA A 310 13.08 -8.17 8.74
C ALA A 310 13.35 -7.14 7.63
N GLN A 311 14.61 -6.69 7.49
CA GLN A 311 15.03 -5.54 6.69
C GLN A 311 14.11 -4.33 6.89
N SER A 312 13.88 -4.00 8.15
CA SER A 312 13.00 -2.92 8.56
C SER A 312 13.62 -2.09 9.69
N PRO A 313 13.43 -0.77 9.66
CA PRO A 313 13.91 0.12 10.72
C PRO A 313 12.98 0.10 11.93
N PHE A 314 13.59 0.32 13.10
CA PHE A 314 12.88 0.49 14.36
C PHE A 314 13.68 1.39 15.31
N PHE A 315 13.01 1.94 16.35
CA PHE A 315 13.67 2.54 17.49
C PHE A 315 12.87 2.31 18.77
N ARG A 316 13.56 2.42 19.91
CA ARG A 316 12.97 2.34 21.24
C ARG A 316 13.24 3.64 21.99
N TYR A 317 12.32 4.03 22.85
CA TYR A 317 12.45 5.21 23.70
C TYR A 317 11.59 5.09 24.96
N TYR A 318 11.88 5.96 25.93
CA TYR A 318 11.03 6.15 27.09
C TYR A 318 10.34 7.50 26.97
N ASP A 319 9.02 7.53 27.19
CA ASP A 319 8.27 8.79 27.24
C ASP A 319 8.52 9.57 28.54
N SER A 320 7.92 10.76 28.68
CA SER A 320 8.07 11.60 29.89
C SER A 320 7.50 10.99 31.17
N ALA A 321 6.65 9.95 31.04
CA ALA A 321 6.10 9.18 32.16
C ALA A 321 6.98 7.97 32.52
N GLY A 322 8.09 7.73 31.81
CA GLY A 322 8.96 6.58 31.99
C GLY A 322 8.43 5.30 31.37
N THR A 323 7.45 5.38 30.48
CA THR A 323 6.91 4.23 29.77
C THR A 323 7.77 3.91 28.53
N GLU A 324 8.16 2.66 28.39
CA GLU A 324 8.93 2.21 27.21
C GLU A 324 8.01 2.08 25.99
N HIS A 325 8.54 2.49 24.83
CA HIS A 325 7.90 2.38 23.53
C HIS A 325 8.84 1.73 22.52
N ILE A 326 8.25 1.04 21.53
CA ILE A 326 8.96 0.59 20.33
C ILE A 326 8.17 0.99 19.09
N ALA A 327 8.86 1.61 18.14
CA ALA A 327 8.30 2.01 16.86
C ALA A 327 8.94 1.17 15.74
N TRP A 328 8.12 0.52 14.89
CA TRP A 328 8.50 -0.11 13.64
C TRP A 328 7.89 0.61 12.47
N PHE A 329 8.64 0.82 11.40
CA PHE A 329 8.21 1.65 10.26
C PHE A 329 8.94 1.28 8.97
N GLU A 330 8.68 2.00 7.88
CA GLU A 330 9.40 1.89 6.62
C GLU A 330 10.31 3.11 6.42
N ASP A 331 11.51 2.89 5.87
CA ASP A 331 12.43 3.95 5.48
C ASP A 331 13.06 3.65 4.10
N PRO A 332 13.88 4.54 3.53
CA PRO A 332 14.50 4.30 2.22
C PRO A 332 15.17 2.93 2.07
N ARG A 333 15.79 2.38 3.13
CA ARG A 333 16.47 1.06 3.11
C ARG A 333 15.49 -0.08 2.94
N SER A 334 14.44 -0.10 3.75
CA SER A 334 13.42 -1.14 3.71
C SER A 334 12.57 -1.05 2.43
N ILE A 335 12.32 0.17 1.95
CA ILE A 335 11.62 0.43 0.68
C ILE A 335 12.46 -0.09 -0.49
N GLU A 336 13.77 0.25 -0.55
CA GLU A 336 14.68 -0.25 -1.59
C GLU A 336 14.74 -1.77 -1.59
N ALA A 337 14.87 -2.39 -0.41
CA ALA A 337 14.92 -3.84 -0.28
C ALA A 337 13.67 -4.52 -0.84
N LYS A 338 12.48 -3.99 -0.54
CA LYS A 338 11.21 -4.51 -1.07
C LYS A 338 11.06 -4.24 -2.57
N LEU A 339 11.44 -3.06 -3.05
CA LEU A 339 11.38 -2.76 -4.49
C LEU A 339 12.29 -3.67 -5.32
N LYS A 340 13.42 -4.14 -4.80
CA LYS A 340 14.27 -5.15 -5.47
C LYS A 340 13.52 -6.45 -5.75
N LEU A 341 12.54 -6.82 -4.91
CA LEU A 341 11.72 -8.01 -5.12
C LEU A 341 10.87 -7.93 -6.41
N VAL A 342 10.51 -6.71 -6.84
CA VAL A 342 9.74 -6.52 -8.08
C VAL A 342 10.49 -7.07 -9.30
N SER A 343 11.79 -6.82 -9.40
CA SER A 343 12.62 -7.40 -10.48
C SER A 343 12.98 -8.85 -10.21
N GLU A 344 13.29 -9.20 -8.96
CA GLU A 344 13.65 -10.57 -8.56
C GLU A 344 12.55 -11.58 -8.90
N TYR A 345 11.28 -11.24 -8.64
CA TYR A 345 10.12 -12.09 -8.91
C TYR A 345 9.46 -11.83 -10.27
N GLY A 346 9.92 -10.84 -11.04
CA GLY A 346 9.29 -10.46 -12.31
C GLY A 346 7.90 -9.85 -12.16
N LEU A 347 7.60 -9.22 -11.04
CA LEU A 347 6.26 -8.71 -10.71
C LEU A 347 5.86 -7.57 -11.66
N GLY A 348 4.55 -7.39 -11.89
CA GLY A 348 4.00 -6.28 -12.66
C GLY A 348 4.26 -4.91 -12.01
N GLY A 349 4.39 -4.85 -10.69
CA GLY A 349 4.66 -3.61 -9.98
C GLY A 349 4.32 -3.64 -8.50
N VAL A 350 3.89 -2.49 -7.97
CA VAL A 350 3.58 -2.30 -6.55
C VAL A 350 2.26 -1.59 -6.32
N SER A 351 1.70 -1.77 -5.11
CA SER A 351 0.49 -1.09 -4.66
C SER A 351 0.66 -0.54 -3.24
N TYR A 352 0.54 0.76 -3.06
CA TYR A 352 0.75 1.42 -1.78
C TYR A 352 -0.53 1.49 -0.94
N TRP A 353 -0.49 0.99 0.27
CA TRP A 353 -1.46 1.23 1.33
C TRP A 353 -0.85 2.16 2.38
N ASN A 354 -1.21 3.45 2.50
CA ASN A 354 -1.94 4.26 1.53
C ASN A 354 -1.17 5.56 1.27
N ILE A 355 -1.59 6.36 0.29
CA ILE A 355 -0.89 7.58 -0.09
C ILE A 355 -1.45 8.86 0.57
N ASN A 356 -2.32 8.75 1.56
CA ASN A 356 -2.93 9.92 2.22
C ASN A 356 -1.92 10.80 2.97
N THR A 357 -0.75 10.24 3.28
CA THR A 357 0.38 10.97 3.84
C THR A 357 1.52 10.99 2.84
N LEU A 358 2.01 12.19 2.50
CA LEU A 358 3.17 12.33 1.62
C LEU A 358 4.44 11.88 2.35
N TYR A 359 5.19 10.96 1.72
CA TYR A 359 6.53 10.58 2.16
C TYR A 359 7.47 10.58 0.93
N ARG A 360 8.15 11.70 0.71
CA ARG A 360 9.00 11.94 -0.47
C ARG A 360 10.13 10.94 -0.64
N PRO A 361 10.80 10.44 0.43
CA PRO A 361 11.84 9.43 0.27
C PRO A 361 11.37 8.17 -0.45
N ASN A 362 10.13 7.72 -0.20
CA ASN A 362 9.54 6.58 -0.91
C ASN A 362 9.53 6.82 -2.44
N TRP A 363 9.02 7.98 -2.86
CA TRP A 363 8.92 8.32 -4.28
C TRP A 363 10.29 8.53 -4.92
N ALA A 364 11.26 9.04 -4.17
CA ALA A 364 12.63 9.20 -4.63
C ALA A 364 13.30 7.85 -4.87
N VAL A 365 13.14 6.88 -3.97
CA VAL A 365 13.66 5.51 -4.15
C VAL A 365 12.97 4.83 -5.32
N LEU A 366 11.63 4.82 -5.36
CA LEU A 366 10.86 4.21 -6.44
C LEU A 366 11.29 4.74 -7.82
N SER A 367 11.28 6.07 -8.00
CA SER A 367 11.61 6.69 -9.29
C SER A 367 13.10 6.62 -9.64
N GLY A 368 13.95 6.37 -8.64
CA GLY A 368 15.35 6.08 -8.84
C GLY A 368 15.60 4.68 -9.38
N MET A 369 14.75 3.71 -9.06
CA MET A 369 14.88 2.31 -9.49
C MET A 369 14.07 2.00 -10.74
N TYR A 370 12.86 2.56 -10.88
CA TYR A 370 11.92 2.21 -11.93
C TYR A 370 11.36 3.41 -12.66
N GLY A 371 11.03 3.22 -13.95
CA GLY A 371 10.07 4.07 -14.67
C GLY A 371 8.65 3.75 -14.21
N ILE A 372 7.73 4.70 -14.42
CA ILE A 372 6.32 4.51 -14.07
C ILE A 372 5.52 4.34 -15.36
N GLU A 373 4.80 3.23 -15.48
CA GLU A 373 3.86 3.03 -16.58
C GLU A 373 2.71 4.03 -16.48
N LYS A 374 2.32 4.62 -17.60
CA LYS A 374 1.15 5.49 -17.71
C LYS A 374 0.12 4.85 -18.63
N VAL A 375 -1.14 4.80 -18.17
CA VAL A 375 -2.26 4.28 -18.99
C VAL A 375 -2.56 5.21 -20.15
N PHE A 376 -2.53 6.51 -19.87
CA PHE A 376 -2.74 7.53 -20.87
C PHE A 376 -1.37 8.02 -21.36
N GLY A 377 -1.10 7.92 -22.66
CA GLY A 377 0.13 8.44 -23.25
C GLY A 377 0.31 9.91 -22.86
N GLN A 378 1.54 10.33 -22.59
CA GLN A 378 1.84 11.75 -22.51
C GLN A 378 1.62 12.31 -23.91
N GLY A 379 0.57 13.13 -24.07
CA GLY A 379 0.31 13.87 -25.30
C GLY A 379 1.37 14.93 -25.58
#